data_932e9dbc79d423f8de3544c6e658aba0
#
_entry.id   932e9dbc79d423f8de3544c6e658aba0
#
_cell.length_a   1.000
_cell.length_b   1.000
_cell.length_c   1.000
_cell.angle_alpha   90.00
_cell.angle_beta   90.00
_cell.angle_gamma   90.00
#
_symmetry.space_group_name_H-M   'P 1'
#
loop_
_entity.id
_entity.type
_entity.pdbx_description
1 polymer ?
#
loop_
_entity_poly.entity_id
_entity_poly.type
_entity_poly.pdbx_seq_one_letter_code
_entity_poly.pdbx_strand_id
1 'polypeptide(L)'
;MIVDLEKSMAIKADGYDVCVIGAGAAGIVLALDLAQRGFQTLLLEGGGKGYEARSQDLYLGEISGRDYKGLYDGRFRTLGGTTTQWGGQILEIDDFIFMKRPWINGSGWPFPKSELQPFYDKASRWERLDQSLKDANDIWQALGLTTPDFEGALVSALSQWCPTTNFARMYGEAIATSKTLTTVLHANACEVLLSEDESNIAEVRCRTLKGEETGFRAKLFVLCMGAIEISRFLLHPDAKRNPTPWGRRGLVGRYYQDHVSCIAADIVEPDEKVSDYFDYVSYSGFRFQPKMKLSPVNQEKLKTLDVCGFVLSFTGEDDDLALAYETYRFLKTRRLKKLNSRRLLHFLAHVHELAWHKIPYSRALKSKGKQRTFKLCVNTEQAPLSDGRIELSEQVDALGLHRPRVIWKITEQEVHSIGRYVDTIDRVFANKKWGSIQPNPDLLVASDEMPAKLEDIFHHMGGTRMGHNESEGVVDPDLKIFGTKNAYVCSSSVFPCAGFANPTHTVIALALRLADHLASTSLRTG
;
A
#
# COMPACT_ATOMS: atom_id res chain seq x y z
N MET A 1 8.72 -25.14 -5.16
CA MET A 1 7.69 -25.86 -5.95
C MET A 1 6.38 -25.06 -5.94
N ILE A 2 5.64 -25.04 -7.08
CA ILE A 2 4.32 -24.37 -7.13
C ILE A 2 3.25 -25.44 -7.40
N VAL A 3 2.25 -25.51 -6.53
CA VAL A 3 1.09 -26.42 -6.61
C VAL A 3 -0.18 -25.59 -6.77
N ASP A 4 -1.15 -26.08 -7.52
CA ASP A 4 -2.45 -25.45 -7.74
C ASP A 4 -3.55 -26.39 -7.22
N LEU A 5 -4.22 -26.03 -6.12
CA LEU A 5 -5.20 -26.89 -5.46
C LEU A 5 -6.41 -27.22 -6.33
N GLU A 6 -6.77 -26.37 -7.30
CA GLU A 6 -7.86 -26.66 -8.23
C GLU A 6 -7.47 -27.69 -9.32
N LYS A 7 -6.19 -28.03 -9.41
CA LYS A 7 -5.67 -29.02 -10.38
C LYS A 7 -5.20 -30.31 -9.72
N SER A 8 -4.68 -30.20 -8.51
CA SER A 8 -4.15 -31.34 -7.75
C SER A 8 -4.15 -31.05 -6.26
N MET A 9 -4.72 -31.98 -5.49
CA MET A 9 -4.66 -31.95 -4.02
C MET A 9 -3.43 -32.69 -3.45
N ALA A 10 -2.54 -33.19 -4.30
CA ALA A 10 -1.35 -33.93 -3.89
C ALA A 10 -0.29 -32.95 -3.34
N ILE A 11 -0.50 -32.51 -2.12
CA ILE A 11 0.42 -31.64 -1.37
C ILE A 11 0.59 -32.12 0.05
N LYS A 12 1.79 -31.97 0.58
CA LYS A 12 2.06 -32.24 1.99
C LYS A 12 1.38 -31.16 2.83
N ALA A 13 0.57 -31.56 3.81
CA ALA A 13 -0.23 -30.68 4.64
C ALA A 13 0.52 -30.19 5.90
N ASP A 14 1.65 -30.80 6.25
CA ASP A 14 2.42 -30.56 7.47
C ASP A 14 3.95 -30.56 7.23
N GLY A 15 4.73 -30.39 8.32
CA GLY A 15 6.20 -30.41 8.26
C GLY A 15 6.79 -29.08 7.80
N TYR A 16 6.04 -27.99 7.89
CA TYR A 16 6.50 -26.64 7.61
C TYR A 16 6.93 -25.93 8.92
N ASP A 17 8.01 -25.17 8.83
CA ASP A 17 8.42 -24.31 9.93
C ASP A 17 7.55 -23.05 9.95
N VAL A 18 7.28 -22.47 8.77
CA VAL A 18 6.49 -21.24 8.63
C VAL A 18 5.45 -21.38 7.52
N CYS A 19 4.22 -21.01 7.81
CA CYS A 19 3.14 -20.83 6.85
C CYS A 19 2.89 -19.34 6.65
N VAL A 20 3.17 -18.81 5.46
CA VAL A 20 2.90 -17.44 5.04
C VAL A 20 1.62 -17.41 4.22
N ILE A 21 0.64 -16.60 4.62
CA ILE A 21 -0.69 -16.54 4.01
C ILE A 21 -0.84 -15.23 3.24
N GLY A 22 -0.90 -15.32 1.90
CA GLY A 22 -0.94 -14.22 0.95
C GLY A 22 0.40 -14.01 0.25
N ALA A 23 0.41 -14.19 -1.08
CA ALA A 23 1.59 -14.05 -1.93
C ALA A 23 1.67 -12.67 -2.60
N GLY A 24 1.42 -11.60 -1.85
CA GLY A 24 1.71 -10.22 -2.23
C GLY A 24 3.17 -9.83 -1.99
N ALA A 25 3.49 -8.53 -1.99
CA ALA A 25 4.85 -8.02 -1.77
C ALA A 25 5.49 -8.56 -0.50
N ALA A 26 4.82 -8.39 0.64
CA ALA A 26 5.30 -8.85 1.94
C ALA A 26 5.51 -10.36 1.98
N GLY A 27 4.48 -11.12 1.56
CA GLY A 27 4.51 -12.57 1.65
C GLY A 27 5.56 -13.22 0.76
N ILE A 28 5.77 -12.71 -0.46
CA ILE A 28 6.83 -13.22 -1.36
C ILE A 28 8.21 -12.95 -0.77
N VAL A 29 8.48 -11.72 -0.30
CA VAL A 29 9.78 -11.35 0.26
C VAL A 29 10.07 -12.14 1.54
N LEU A 30 9.11 -12.20 2.46
CA LEU A 30 9.24 -12.96 3.71
C LEU A 30 9.47 -14.44 3.44
N ALA A 31 8.66 -15.05 2.58
CA ALA A 31 8.76 -16.49 2.30
C ALA A 31 10.08 -16.87 1.61
N LEU A 32 10.56 -16.05 0.69
CA LEU A 32 11.84 -16.27 0.02
C LEU A 32 13.02 -16.06 0.97
N ASP A 33 13.00 -15.02 1.80
CA ASP A 33 14.08 -14.74 2.76
C ASP A 33 14.18 -15.88 3.81
N LEU A 34 13.05 -16.34 4.35
CA LEU A 34 13.02 -17.49 5.27
C LEU A 34 13.49 -18.79 4.60
N ALA A 35 13.05 -19.05 3.37
CA ALA A 35 13.46 -20.22 2.60
C ALA A 35 14.97 -20.21 2.29
N GLN A 36 15.57 -19.04 2.01
CA GLN A 36 17.01 -18.88 1.82
C GLN A 36 17.81 -19.16 3.11
N ARG A 37 17.20 -18.92 4.27
CA ARG A 37 17.77 -19.26 5.59
C ARG A 37 17.57 -20.73 5.98
N GLY A 38 16.93 -21.56 5.13
CA GLY A 38 16.74 -22.98 5.34
C GLY A 38 15.43 -23.40 5.99
N PHE A 39 14.53 -22.46 6.32
CA PHE A 39 13.19 -22.79 6.84
C PHE A 39 12.34 -23.50 5.79
N GLN A 40 11.67 -24.59 6.19
CA GLN A 40 10.64 -25.23 5.37
C GLN A 40 9.42 -24.31 5.33
N THR A 41 9.27 -23.55 4.27
CA THR A 41 8.29 -22.47 4.17
C THR A 41 7.15 -22.85 3.24
N LEU A 42 5.93 -22.63 3.69
CA LEU A 42 4.70 -22.73 2.92
C LEU A 42 4.20 -21.33 2.58
N LEU A 43 3.93 -21.04 1.31
CA LEU A 43 3.33 -19.79 0.86
C LEU A 43 1.97 -20.07 0.23
N LEU A 44 0.89 -19.59 0.86
CA LEU A 44 -0.49 -19.75 0.40
C LEU A 44 -0.96 -18.52 -0.35
N GLU A 45 -1.58 -18.71 -1.53
CA GLU A 45 -2.21 -17.66 -2.32
C GLU A 45 -3.63 -18.07 -2.71
N GLY A 46 -4.60 -17.19 -2.44
CA GLY A 46 -6.02 -17.45 -2.73
C GLY A 46 -6.37 -17.41 -4.22
N GLY A 47 -5.58 -16.72 -5.04
CA GLY A 47 -5.76 -16.67 -6.50
C GLY A 47 -4.82 -17.58 -7.26
N GLY A 48 -4.90 -17.51 -8.59
CA GLY A 48 -4.03 -18.23 -9.52
C GLY A 48 -2.76 -17.46 -9.88
N LYS A 49 -2.08 -17.88 -10.97
CA LYS A 49 -0.89 -17.20 -11.51
C LYS A 49 -1.20 -15.86 -12.19
N GLY A 50 -2.43 -15.57 -12.52
CA GLY A 50 -2.88 -14.36 -13.20
C GLY A 50 -4.23 -13.90 -12.70
N TYR A 51 -4.72 -12.79 -13.25
CA TYR A 51 -6.04 -12.27 -12.90
C TYR A 51 -7.15 -13.24 -13.29
N GLU A 52 -8.02 -13.54 -12.34
CA GLU A 52 -9.22 -14.36 -12.50
C GLU A 52 -10.42 -13.63 -11.87
N ALA A 53 -11.44 -13.33 -12.68
CA ALA A 53 -12.59 -12.57 -12.21
C ALA A 53 -13.28 -13.22 -10.99
N ARG A 54 -13.45 -14.55 -11.01
CA ARG A 54 -14.08 -15.29 -9.90
C ARG A 54 -13.29 -15.21 -8.59
N SER A 55 -11.95 -15.24 -8.65
CA SER A 55 -11.09 -15.05 -7.49
C SER A 55 -11.14 -13.59 -7.02
N GLN A 56 -11.15 -12.64 -7.95
CA GLN A 56 -11.23 -11.21 -7.66
C GLN A 56 -12.56 -10.83 -7.00
N ASP A 57 -13.67 -11.47 -7.36
CA ASP A 57 -14.99 -11.18 -6.80
C ASP A 57 -15.12 -11.54 -5.31
N LEU A 58 -14.18 -12.30 -4.75
CA LEU A 58 -14.07 -12.50 -3.29
C LEU A 58 -13.70 -11.20 -2.54
N TYR A 59 -13.22 -10.18 -3.26
CA TYR A 59 -12.93 -8.85 -2.69
C TYR A 59 -14.14 -7.90 -2.68
N LEU A 60 -15.29 -8.31 -3.23
CA LEU A 60 -16.53 -7.54 -3.10
C LEU A 60 -16.94 -7.41 -1.64
N GLY A 61 -17.50 -6.27 -1.28
CA GLY A 61 -17.98 -5.98 0.07
C GLY A 61 -18.88 -4.76 0.08
N GLU A 62 -19.16 -4.26 1.27
CA GLU A 62 -20.02 -3.10 1.50
C GLU A 62 -19.18 -1.88 1.88
N ILE A 63 -19.63 -0.71 1.47
CA ILE A 63 -19.07 0.58 1.85
C ILE A 63 -20.12 1.30 2.68
N SER A 64 -19.74 1.83 3.82
CA SER A 64 -20.57 2.68 4.66
C SER A 64 -19.90 4.03 4.89
N GLY A 65 -20.65 5.10 4.74
CA GLY A 65 -20.14 6.45 4.81
C GLY A 65 -19.79 7.01 3.43
N ARG A 66 -18.58 7.53 3.28
CA ARG A 66 -18.10 8.13 2.03
C ARG A 66 -17.81 7.08 0.96
N ASP A 67 -17.98 7.45 -0.31
CA ASP A 67 -17.57 6.60 -1.44
C ASP A 67 -16.09 6.22 -1.33
N TYR A 68 -15.80 4.94 -1.49
CA TYR A 68 -14.49 4.35 -1.29
C TYR A 68 -14.19 3.31 -2.38
N LYS A 69 -13.31 3.66 -3.28
CA LYS A 69 -12.97 2.79 -4.43
C LYS A 69 -12.07 1.62 -4.02
N GLY A 70 -11.23 1.82 -2.98
CA GLY A 70 -10.19 0.88 -2.53
C GLY A 70 -10.71 -0.46 -1.99
N LEU A 71 -12.01 -0.59 -1.72
CA LEU A 71 -12.54 -1.88 -1.28
C LEU A 71 -12.38 -2.98 -2.36
N TYR A 72 -12.53 -2.64 -3.62
CA TYR A 72 -12.41 -3.58 -4.74
C TYR A 72 -11.28 -3.21 -5.70
N ASP A 73 -11.16 -1.93 -6.04
CA ASP A 73 -10.13 -1.43 -6.94
C ASP A 73 -8.77 -1.34 -6.22
N GLY A 74 -7.67 -1.42 -6.96
CA GLY A 74 -6.33 -1.36 -6.40
C GLY A 74 -5.86 -2.61 -5.64
N ARG A 75 -6.69 -3.65 -5.53
CA ARG A 75 -6.39 -4.93 -4.88
C ARG A 75 -6.48 -6.07 -5.90
N PHE A 76 -5.52 -6.99 -5.87
CA PHE A 76 -5.49 -8.09 -6.84
C PHE A 76 -5.23 -9.42 -6.15
N ARG A 77 -6.13 -10.39 -6.38
CA ARG A 77 -6.08 -11.73 -5.81
C ARG A 77 -5.41 -12.68 -6.82
N THR A 78 -4.10 -12.76 -6.74
CA THR A 78 -3.24 -13.52 -7.66
C THR A 78 -1.82 -13.59 -7.09
N LEU A 79 -1.02 -14.53 -7.56
CA LEU A 79 0.41 -14.57 -7.26
C LEU A 79 1.08 -13.22 -7.61
N GLY A 80 1.75 -12.60 -6.66
CA GLY A 80 2.27 -11.24 -6.74
C GLY A 80 1.32 -10.19 -6.15
N GLY A 81 0.06 -10.53 -5.90
CA GLY A 81 -0.93 -9.63 -5.32
C GLY A 81 -1.05 -8.31 -6.07
N THR A 82 -1.20 -7.22 -5.35
CA THR A 82 -1.31 -5.85 -5.90
C THR A 82 -0.09 -5.41 -6.71
N THR A 83 1.11 -6.00 -6.47
CA THR A 83 2.31 -5.66 -7.26
C THR A 83 2.17 -5.96 -8.75
N THR A 84 1.22 -6.79 -9.15
CA THR A 84 0.95 -7.11 -10.55
C THR A 84 0.36 -5.93 -11.34
N GLN A 85 -0.23 -4.93 -10.65
CA GLN A 85 -0.96 -3.82 -11.28
C GLN A 85 -0.70 -2.44 -10.62
N TRP A 86 0.11 -2.34 -9.57
CA TRP A 86 0.40 -1.07 -8.91
C TRP A 86 1.34 -0.16 -9.73
N GLY A 87 1.48 1.10 -9.30
CA GLY A 87 2.38 2.05 -9.94
C GLY A 87 3.86 1.78 -9.70
N GLY A 88 4.24 1.10 -8.63
CA GLY A 88 5.63 0.81 -8.25
C GLY A 88 6.36 1.98 -7.61
N GLN A 89 5.66 3.00 -7.14
CA GLN A 89 6.26 4.16 -6.49
C GLN A 89 6.66 3.85 -5.05
N ILE A 90 7.89 4.21 -4.69
CA ILE A 90 8.54 3.91 -3.43
C ILE A 90 8.93 5.19 -2.72
N LEU A 91 8.63 5.24 -1.41
CA LEU A 91 9.10 6.23 -0.44
C LEU A 91 9.29 5.56 0.92
N GLU A 92 10.25 6.04 1.71
CA GLU A 92 10.33 5.72 3.13
C GLU A 92 9.37 6.59 3.94
N ILE A 93 8.80 6.03 5.00
CA ILE A 93 8.11 6.82 6.03
C ILE A 93 9.16 7.69 6.76
N ASP A 94 8.82 8.95 6.97
CA ASP A 94 9.68 9.91 7.66
C ASP A 94 9.85 9.57 9.14
N ASP A 95 11.04 9.85 9.70
CA ASP A 95 11.33 9.63 11.12
C ASP A 95 10.33 10.33 12.05
N PHE A 96 9.86 11.52 11.66
CA PHE A 96 8.87 12.28 12.41
C PHE A 96 7.54 11.56 12.61
N ILE A 97 7.17 10.64 11.71
CA ILE A 97 5.93 9.85 11.81
C ILE A 97 6.04 8.76 12.87
N PHE A 98 7.26 8.27 13.14
CA PHE A 98 7.51 7.31 14.22
C PHE A 98 7.38 7.98 15.60
N MET A 99 7.52 9.28 15.68
CA MET A 99 7.39 10.04 16.93
C MET A 99 5.92 10.26 17.30
N LYS A 100 5.65 10.36 18.61
CA LYS A 100 4.33 10.76 19.10
C LYS A 100 4.11 12.25 18.81
N ARG A 101 3.04 12.56 18.09
CA ARG A 101 2.60 13.93 17.76
C ARG A 101 1.40 14.29 18.64
N PRO A 102 1.56 15.15 19.68
CA PRO A 102 0.51 15.38 20.71
C PRO A 102 -0.82 15.91 20.15
N TRP A 103 -0.83 16.51 18.96
CA TRP A 103 -2.04 17.02 18.29
C TRP A 103 -2.74 15.97 17.41
N ILE A 104 -2.19 14.76 17.32
CA ILE A 104 -2.78 13.64 16.59
C ILE A 104 -2.94 12.47 17.55
N ASN A 105 -4.18 12.21 17.94
CA ASN A 105 -4.48 11.12 18.86
C ASN A 105 -4.11 9.77 18.23
N GLY A 106 -3.44 8.90 18.98
CA GLY A 106 -3.02 7.58 18.51
C GLY A 106 -1.83 7.61 17.55
N SER A 107 -1.13 8.75 17.38
CA SER A 107 0.09 8.85 16.57
C SER A 107 1.30 8.19 17.24
N GLY A 108 2.32 7.94 16.41
CA GLY A 108 3.59 7.34 16.81
C GLY A 108 3.62 5.83 16.63
N TRP A 109 4.82 5.31 16.42
CA TRP A 109 5.10 3.88 16.32
C TRP A 109 5.70 3.40 17.65
N PRO A 110 5.57 2.12 18.02
CA PRO A 110 6.11 1.61 19.28
C PRO A 110 7.62 1.40 19.27
N PHE A 111 8.31 1.76 18.19
CA PHE A 111 9.76 1.76 18.05
C PHE A 111 10.20 2.92 17.12
N PRO A 112 11.45 3.41 17.24
CA PRO A 112 11.97 4.48 16.40
C PRO A 112 12.31 4.00 14.99
N LYS A 113 12.30 4.89 13.99
CA LYS A 113 12.69 4.59 12.61
C LYS A 113 14.06 3.91 12.50
N SER A 114 14.99 4.26 13.38
CA SER A 114 16.35 3.70 13.40
C SER A 114 16.40 2.17 13.51
N GLU A 115 15.40 1.55 14.14
CA GLU A 115 15.28 0.09 14.18
C GLU A 115 14.87 -0.51 12.83
N LEU A 116 14.16 0.25 12.00
CA LEU A 116 13.71 -0.19 10.68
C LEU A 116 14.68 0.20 9.55
N GLN A 117 15.56 1.19 9.76
CA GLN A 117 16.46 1.69 8.73
C GLN A 117 17.33 0.60 8.06
N PRO A 118 17.96 -0.35 8.79
CA PRO A 118 18.73 -1.43 8.15
C PRO A 118 17.88 -2.31 7.22
N PHE A 119 16.58 -2.37 7.47
CA PHE A 119 15.63 -3.14 6.67
C PHE A 119 15.08 -2.35 5.48
N TYR A 120 15.04 -1.03 5.53
CA TYR A 120 14.82 -0.19 4.35
C TYR A 120 15.96 -0.36 3.34
N ASP A 121 17.22 -0.39 3.79
CA ASP A 121 18.37 -0.64 2.92
C ASP A 121 18.32 -2.05 2.28
N LYS A 122 17.84 -3.06 3.03
CA LYS A 122 17.59 -4.40 2.47
C LYS A 122 16.41 -4.40 1.49
N ALA A 123 15.30 -3.73 1.84
CA ALA A 123 14.11 -3.62 0.99
C ALA A 123 14.42 -2.98 -0.36
N SER A 124 15.25 -1.93 -0.39
CA SER A 124 15.70 -1.29 -1.62
C SER A 124 16.38 -2.27 -2.59
N ARG A 125 17.14 -3.24 -2.07
CA ARG A 125 17.76 -4.31 -2.89
C ARG A 125 16.72 -5.28 -3.43
N TRP A 126 15.74 -5.67 -2.61
CA TRP A 126 14.62 -6.51 -3.04
C TRP A 126 13.78 -5.82 -4.11
N GLU A 127 13.57 -4.52 -4.03
CA GLU A 127 12.85 -3.72 -5.01
C GLU A 127 13.70 -3.30 -6.22
N ARG A 128 15.01 -3.61 -6.20
CA ARG A 128 15.99 -3.26 -7.24
C ARG A 128 16.07 -1.76 -7.50
N LEU A 129 16.00 -0.98 -6.43
CA LEU A 129 16.09 0.48 -6.49
C LEU A 129 17.54 0.93 -6.68
N ASP A 130 17.71 2.13 -7.23
CA ASP A 130 18.98 2.84 -7.19
C ASP A 130 19.26 3.31 -5.75
N GLN A 131 20.40 2.91 -5.20
CA GLN A 131 20.79 3.26 -3.84
C GLN A 131 21.81 4.40 -3.80
N SER A 132 22.23 4.93 -4.94
CA SER A 132 23.17 6.06 -5.05
C SER A 132 22.48 7.40 -4.80
N LEU A 133 21.17 7.48 -5.04
CA LEU A 133 20.36 8.68 -4.92
C LEU A 133 19.32 8.46 -3.80
N LYS A 134 19.52 9.13 -2.66
CA LYS A 134 18.73 8.88 -1.45
C LYS A 134 17.66 9.94 -1.19
N ASP A 135 17.91 11.17 -1.62
CA ASP A 135 16.98 12.28 -1.44
C ASP A 135 16.87 13.17 -2.69
N ALA A 136 15.99 14.16 -2.64
CA ALA A 136 15.78 15.05 -3.77
C ALA A 136 17.00 15.95 -4.07
N ASN A 137 17.85 16.20 -3.09
CA ASN A 137 19.07 16.99 -3.32
C ASN A 137 20.05 16.24 -4.22
N ASP A 138 20.16 14.92 -4.03
CA ASP A 138 21.01 14.08 -4.89
C ASP A 138 20.56 14.18 -6.36
N ILE A 139 19.25 14.14 -6.63
CA ILE A 139 18.69 14.28 -7.98
C ILE A 139 18.98 15.68 -8.55
N TRP A 140 18.73 16.74 -7.78
CA TRP A 140 18.97 18.10 -8.26
C TRP A 140 20.45 18.34 -8.56
N GLN A 141 21.35 17.87 -7.69
CA GLN A 141 22.79 17.93 -7.93
C GLN A 141 23.21 17.14 -9.18
N ALA A 142 22.69 15.93 -9.35
CA ALA A 142 22.95 15.09 -10.53
C ALA A 142 22.46 15.73 -11.84
N LEU A 143 21.45 16.60 -11.76
CA LEU A 143 20.94 17.39 -12.89
C LEU A 143 21.64 18.75 -13.04
N GLY A 144 22.63 19.08 -12.18
CA GLY A 144 23.30 20.38 -12.16
C GLY A 144 22.43 21.53 -11.64
N LEU A 145 21.36 21.21 -10.88
CA LEU A 145 20.46 22.19 -10.29
C LEU A 145 20.89 22.52 -8.85
N THR A 146 20.62 23.76 -8.44
CA THR A 146 20.80 24.17 -7.05
C THR A 146 19.62 23.67 -6.22
N THR A 147 19.87 23.11 -5.04
CA THR A 147 18.82 22.73 -4.10
C THR A 147 17.86 23.90 -3.82
N PRO A 148 16.55 23.73 -4.00
CA PRO A 148 15.58 24.78 -3.68
C PRO A 148 15.59 25.12 -2.20
N ASP A 149 15.69 26.41 -1.87
CA ASP A 149 15.49 26.89 -0.52
C ASP A 149 13.98 27.11 -0.27
N PHE A 150 13.38 26.29 0.55
CA PHE A 150 11.98 26.38 0.95
C PHE A 150 11.75 27.23 2.21
N GLU A 151 12.73 28.06 2.61
CA GLU A 151 12.62 28.97 3.77
C GLU A 151 12.29 28.25 5.10
N GLY A 152 12.69 26.98 5.22
CA GLY A 152 12.35 26.13 6.38
C GLY A 152 10.86 25.75 6.49
N ALA A 153 10.02 26.24 5.56
CA ALA A 153 8.59 25.95 5.57
C ALA A 153 8.26 24.54 5.05
N LEU A 154 9.00 24.12 4.04
CA LEU A 154 8.88 22.82 3.41
C LEU A 154 10.20 22.09 3.47
N VAL A 155 10.15 20.78 3.27
CA VAL A 155 11.30 19.93 3.01
C VAL A 155 11.03 19.07 1.79
N SER A 156 12.08 18.68 1.10
CA SER A 156 11.98 17.81 -0.05
C SER A 156 11.73 16.36 0.37
N ALA A 157 11.04 15.62 -0.48
CA ALA A 157 10.98 14.18 -0.45
C ALA A 157 11.20 13.63 -1.87
N LEU A 158 11.75 12.43 -1.99
CA LEU A 158 12.02 11.82 -3.28
C LEU A 158 11.25 10.52 -3.41
N SER A 159 10.43 10.41 -4.46
CA SER A 159 9.90 9.12 -4.86
C SER A 159 10.76 8.50 -5.93
N GLN A 160 10.96 7.18 -5.85
CA GLN A 160 11.58 6.37 -6.87
C GLN A 160 10.60 5.28 -7.34
N TRP A 161 10.72 4.82 -8.57
CA TRP A 161 9.91 3.73 -9.10
C TRP A 161 10.70 2.44 -9.22
N CYS A 162 10.10 1.34 -8.75
CA CYS A 162 10.62 -0.01 -9.02
C CYS A 162 10.76 -0.21 -10.53
N PRO A 163 11.92 -0.64 -11.02
CA PRO A 163 12.13 -0.90 -12.45
C PRO A 163 11.28 -2.08 -12.95
N THR A 164 10.95 -3.01 -12.06
CA THR A 164 10.03 -4.12 -12.32
C THR A 164 8.98 -4.17 -11.22
N THR A 165 7.76 -3.76 -11.54
CA THR A 165 6.67 -3.64 -10.54
C THR A 165 6.07 -4.97 -10.13
N ASN A 166 6.03 -5.97 -11.01
CA ASN A 166 5.36 -7.25 -10.80
C ASN A 166 6.28 -8.25 -10.08
N PHE A 167 6.05 -8.50 -8.79
CA PHE A 167 6.86 -9.39 -7.97
C PHE A 167 6.72 -10.87 -8.36
N ALA A 168 5.57 -11.31 -8.86
CA ALA A 168 5.45 -12.65 -9.40
C ALA A 168 6.36 -12.87 -10.62
N ARG A 169 6.54 -11.82 -11.46
CA ARG A 169 7.49 -11.85 -12.58
C ARG A 169 8.93 -11.74 -12.09
N MET A 170 9.19 -10.85 -11.12
CA MET A 170 10.53 -10.58 -10.59
C MET A 170 11.13 -11.78 -9.87
N TYR A 171 10.31 -12.51 -9.12
CA TYR A 171 10.71 -13.61 -8.24
C TYR A 171 10.17 -14.98 -8.66
N GLY A 172 9.49 -15.07 -9.79
CA GLY A 172 8.83 -16.32 -10.25
C GLY A 172 9.77 -17.50 -10.36
N GLU A 173 10.99 -17.29 -10.86
CA GLU A 173 12.02 -18.32 -10.94
C GLU A 173 12.49 -18.76 -9.54
N ALA A 174 12.81 -17.82 -8.66
CA ALA A 174 13.22 -18.12 -7.28
C ALA A 174 12.15 -18.91 -6.53
N ILE A 175 10.87 -18.53 -6.69
CA ILE A 175 9.73 -19.25 -6.10
C ILE A 175 9.63 -20.67 -6.65
N ALA A 176 9.79 -20.86 -7.97
CA ALA A 176 9.61 -22.15 -8.62
C ALA A 176 10.76 -23.14 -8.33
N THR A 177 12.00 -22.63 -8.20
CA THR A 177 13.21 -23.44 -8.06
C THR A 177 13.66 -23.67 -6.62
N SER A 178 13.13 -22.92 -5.65
CA SER A 178 13.45 -23.10 -4.23
C SER A 178 13.14 -24.53 -3.77
N LYS A 179 14.07 -25.11 -3.01
CA LYS A 179 13.93 -26.45 -2.42
C LYS A 179 13.21 -26.44 -1.07
N THR A 180 13.20 -25.29 -0.40
CA THR A 180 12.63 -25.09 0.93
C THR A 180 11.34 -24.25 0.90
N LEU A 181 10.89 -23.80 -0.29
CA LEU A 181 9.63 -23.07 -0.46
C LEU A 181 8.63 -23.90 -1.27
N THR A 182 7.47 -24.13 -0.65
CA THR A 182 6.28 -24.66 -1.35
C THR A 182 5.25 -23.54 -1.47
N THR A 183 4.85 -23.22 -2.70
CA THR A 183 3.81 -22.21 -2.97
C THR A 183 2.54 -22.89 -3.45
N VAL A 184 1.41 -22.54 -2.85
CA VAL A 184 0.10 -23.15 -3.14
C VAL A 184 -0.86 -22.08 -3.64
N LEU A 185 -1.37 -22.28 -4.84
CA LEU A 185 -2.35 -21.40 -5.48
C LEU A 185 -3.78 -21.91 -5.27
N HIS A 186 -4.76 -21.00 -5.35
CA HIS A 186 -6.18 -21.25 -5.08
C HIS A 186 -6.44 -21.76 -3.65
N ALA A 187 -5.51 -21.48 -2.74
CA ALA A 187 -5.60 -21.81 -1.32
C ALA A 187 -6.21 -20.63 -0.56
N ASN A 188 -7.53 -20.49 -0.61
CA ASN A 188 -8.22 -19.44 0.13
C ASN A 188 -8.29 -19.83 1.61
N ALA A 189 -7.52 -19.14 2.46
CA ALA A 189 -7.60 -19.32 3.91
C ALA A 189 -8.97 -18.87 4.41
N CYS A 190 -9.73 -19.81 4.98
CA CYS A 190 -11.11 -19.60 5.40
C CYS A 190 -11.31 -19.72 6.91
N GLU A 191 -10.53 -20.55 7.59
CA GLU A 191 -10.72 -20.84 9.01
C GLU A 191 -9.37 -21.07 9.71
N VAL A 192 -9.30 -20.68 10.97
CA VAL A 192 -8.19 -20.97 11.88
C VAL A 192 -8.66 -21.95 12.93
N LEU A 193 -7.93 -23.05 13.12
CA LEU A 193 -8.12 -23.92 14.27
C LEU A 193 -7.05 -23.61 15.30
N LEU A 194 -7.49 -23.35 16.54
CA LEU A 194 -6.60 -23.11 17.67
C LEU A 194 -6.27 -24.41 18.41
N SER A 195 -5.14 -24.41 19.11
CA SER A 195 -4.81 -25.44 20.10
C SER A 195 -5.85 -25.45 21.24
N GLU A 196 -5.85 -26.52 22.04
CA GLU A 196 -6.80 -26.67 23.15
C GLU A 196 -6.67 -25.53 24.19
N ASP A 197 -5.45 -25.05 24.44
CA ASP A 197 -5.16 -23.92 25.33
C ASP A 197 -5.36 -22.54 24.68
N GLU A 198 -5.84 -22.50 23.44
CA GLU A 198 -6.08 -21.29 22.62
C GLU A 198 -4.84 -20.43 22.35
N SER A 199 -3.66 -20.88 22.76
CA SER A 199 -2.43 -20.07 22.66
C SER A 199 -1.72 -20.16 21.31
N ASN A 200 -2.08 -21.13 20.47
CA ASN A 200 -1.46 -21.36 19.17
C ASN A 200 -2.50 -21.57 18.08
N ILE A 201 -2.16 -21.15 16.87
CA ILE A 201 -2.79 -21.66 15.66
C ILE A 201 -2.26 -23.08 15.44
N ALA A 202 -3.15 -24.07 15.42
CA ALA A 202 -2.82 -25.45 15.14
C ALA A 202 -2.89 -25.78 13.65
N GLU A 203 -3.87 -25.17 12.95
CA GLU A 203 -4.12 -25.44 11.53
C GLU A 203 -4.80 -24.24 10.88
N VAL A 204 -4.48 -23.95 9.62
CA VAL A 204 -5.24 -23.06 8.76
C VAL A 204 -5.92 -23.88 7.68
N ARG A 205 -7.26 -23.78 7.61
CA ARG A 205 -8.06 -24.44 6.60
C ARG A 205 -8.24 -23.54 5.39
N CYS A 206 -7.92 -24.10 4.24
CA CYS A 206 -8.09 -23.47 2.95
C CYS A 206 -9.18 -24.16 2.15
N ARG A 207 -9.93 -23.37 1.36
CA ARG A 207 -10.97 -23.86 0.46
C ARG A 207 -10.74 -23.34 -0.94
N THR A 208 -10.91 -24.20 -1.95
CA THR A 208 -10.96 -23.77 -3.36
C THR A 208 -12.34 -23.27 -3.71
N LEU A 209 -12.49 -22.52 -4.81
CA LEU A 209 -13.80 -22.12 -5.34
C LEU A 209 -14.61 -23.31 -5.92
N LYS A 210 -14.01 -24.50 -6.00
CA LYS A 210 -14.70 -25.75 -6.34
C LYS A 210 -15.26 -26.49 -5.10
N GLY A 211 -14.97 -25.98 -3.88
CA GLY A 211 -15.43 -26.55 -2.63
C GLY A 211 -14.50 -27.58 -2.00
N GLU A 212 -13.32 -27.81 -2.58
CA GLU A 212 -12.31 -28.70 -2.01
C GLU A 212 -11.63 -28.05 -0.81
N GLU A 213 -11.42 -28.79 0.27
CA GLU A 213 -10.82 -28.31 1.51
C GLU A 213 -9.49 -29.00 1.80
N THR A 214 -8.55 -28.21 2.34
CA THR A 214 -7.23 -28.69 2.80
C THR A 214 -6.81 -27.90 4.03
N GLY A 215 -6.42 -28.62 5.10
CA GLY A 215 -5.81 -28.01 6.29
C GLY A 215 -4.29 -27.99 6.17
N PHE A 216 -3.66 -26.89 6.56
CA PHE A 216 -2.20 -26.76 6.58
C PHE A 216 -1.71 -26.49 8.01
N ARG A 217 -0.64 -27.21 8.40
CA ARG A 217 -0.01 -27.10 9.70
C ARG A 217 1.41 -26.59 9.58
N ALA A 218 1.79 -25.72 10.48
CA ALA A 218 3.15 -25.18 10.58
C ALA A 218 3.46 -24.82 12.03
N LYS A 219 4.74 -24.62 12.34
CA LYS A 219 5.14 -24.13 13.68
C LYS A 219 4.74 -22.67 13.88
N LEU A 220 4.87 -21.85 12.84
CA LEU A 220 4.57 -20.41 12.83
C LEU A 220 3.63 -20.06 11.66
N PHE A 221 2.76 -19.07 11.87
CA PHE A 221 1.84 -18.56 10.87
C PHE A 221 2.00 -17.05 10.72
N VAL A 222 2.09 -16.55 9.48
CA VAL A 222 2.22 -15.12 9.19
C VAL A 222 1.15 -14.69 8.18
N LEU A 223 0.29 -13.74 8.59
CA LEU A 223 -0.76 -13.19 7.76
C LEU A 223 -0.22 -12.03 6.91
N CYS A 224 -0.23 -12.21 5.57
CA CYS A 224 0.28 -11.25 4.58
C CYS A 224 -0.76 -10.87 3.51
N MET A 225 -2.05 -11.00 3.79
CA MET A 225 -3.16 -10.88 2.82
C MET A 225 -3.59 -9.44 2.52
N GLY A 226 -2.88 -8.42 3.05
CA GLY A 226 -3.29 -7.01 2.97
C GLY A 226 -4.32 -6.61 4.03
N ALA A 227 -4.44 -5.29 4.30
CA ALA A 227 -5.12 -4.78 5.48
C ALA A 227 -6.59 -5.22 5.60
N ILE A 228 -7.36 -5.13 4.50
CA ILE A 228 -8.79 -5.46 4.53
C ILE A 228 -9.00 -6.96 4.76
N GLU A 229 -8.27 -7.82 4.03
CA GLU A 229 -8.46 -9.27 4.15
C GLU A 229 -7.93 -9.82 5.48
N ILE A 230 -6.85 -9.27 6.04
CA ILE A 230 -6.37 -9.68 7.37
C ILE A 230 -7.42 -9.31 8.44
N SER A 231 -7.94 -8.07 8.40
CA SER A 231 -8.99 -7.64 9.32
C SER A 231 -10.24 -8.52 9.19
N ARG A 232 -10.70 -8.77 7.96
CA ARG A 232 -11.81 -9.65 7.67
C ARG A 232 -11.58 -11.06 8.22
N PHE A 233 -10.42 -11.64 7.96
CA PHE A 233 -10.05 -12.99 8.39
C PHE A 233 -10.04 -13.14 9.92
N LEU A 234 -9.46 -12.16 10.63
CA LEU A 234 -9.41 -12.17 12.09
C LEU A 234 -10.74 -11.84 12.77
N LEU A 235 -11.65 -11.14 12.07
CA LEU A 235 -13.01 -10.86 12.55
C LEU A 235 -13.95 -12.05 12.42
N HIS A 236 -13.63 -13.01 11.52
CA HIS A 236 -14.44 -14.22 11.42
C HIS A 236 -14.39 -15.00 12.73
N PRO A 237 -15.56 -15.33 13.30
CA PRO A 237 -15.60 -16.15 14.50
C PRO A 237 -15.04 -17.54 14.18
N ASP A 238 -14.23 -18.08 15.06
CA ASP A 238 -14.07 -19.52 15.16
C ASP A 238 -15.46 -20.10 15.49
N ALA A 239 -15.94 -21.08 14.74
CA ALA A 239 -17.26 -21.70 14.92
C ALA A 239 -17.48 -22.23 16.36
N LYS A 240 -16.42 -22.41 17.12
CA LYS A 240 -16.43 -22.91 18.50
C LYS A 240 -16.12 -21.85 19.55
N ARG A 241 -15.60 -20.65 19.17
CA ARG A 241 -15.04 -19.68 20.10
C ARG A 241 -15.29 -18.24 19.64
N ASN A 242 -16.15 -17.56 20.35
CA ASN A 242 -16.37 -16.11 20.16
C ASN A 242 -16.42 -15.44 21.55
N PRO A 243 -15.52 -14.49 21.87
CA PRO A 243 -14.47 -13.93 21.00
C PRO A 243 -13.22 -14.82 20.91
N THR A 244 -12.52 -14.74 19.77
CA THR A 244 -11.16 -15.28 19.60
C THR A 244 -10.14 -14.59 20.53
N PRO A 245 -8.97 -15.18 20.85
CA PRO A 245 -7.95 -14.54 21.70
C PRO A 245 -7.62 -13.11 21.29
N TRP A 246 -7.43 -12.85 20.00
CA TRP A 246 -7.13 -11.52 19.44
C TRP A 246 -8.37 -10.60 19.32
N GLY A 247 -9.57 -11.13 19.40
CA GLY A 247 -10.84 -10.38 19.32
C GLY A 247 -11.30 -9.80 20.65
N ARG A 248 -10.73 -10.24 21.79
CA ARG A 248 -11.21 -9.90 23.14
C ARG A 248 -11.26 -8.41 23.45
N ARG A 249 -10.37 -7.62 22.86
CA ARG A 249 -10.30 -6.15 23.06
C ARG A 249 -11.08 -5.35 22.02
N GLY A 250 -11.64 -6.00 21.01
CA GLY A 250 -12.42 -5.34 19.96
C GLY A 250 -11.62 -4.35 19.10
N LEU A 251 -10.30 -4.54 18.98
CA LEU A 251 -9.41 -3.66 18.20
C LEU A 251 -9.22 -4.12 16.75
N VAL A 252 -9.48 -5.40 16.46
CA VAL A 252 -9.39 -5.92 15.08
C VAL A 252 -10.38 -5.16 14.20
N GLY A 253 -9.92 -4.74 13.04
CA GLY A 253 -10.64 -3.94 12.07
C GLY A 253 -10.63 -2.44 12.34
N ARG A 254 -10.31 -1.96 13.56
CA ARG A 254 -10.29 -0.53 13.91
C ARG A 254 -9.05 0.19 13.43
N TYR A 255 -9.12 1.53 13.42
CA TYR A 255 -8.02 2.41 12.98
C TYR A 255 -7.64 2.16 11.52
N TYR A 256 -8.62 1.81 10.71
CA TYR A 256 -8.43 1.67 9.27
C TYR A 256 -8.16 3.02 8.64
N GLN A 257 -7.13 3.09 7.80
CA GLN A 257 -6.65 4.30 7.16
C GLN A 257 -6.37 4.04 5.67
N ASP A 258 -6.50 5.10 4.87
CA ASP A 258 -5.92 5.21 3.53
C ASP A 258 -5.24 6.58 3.44
N HIS A 259 -4.61 6.91 2.34
CA HIS A 259 -4.21 8.28 2.07
C HIS A 259 -5.36 9.01 1.37
N VAL A 260 -5.52 10.29 1.70
CA VAL A 260 -6.46 11.17 1.03
C VAL A 260 -5.70 11.98 -0.01
N SER A 261 -6.20 12.00 -1.24
CA SER A 261 -5.60 12.70 -2.37
C SER A 261 -6.58 13.65 -3.04
N CYS A 262 -6.05 14.75 -3.53
CA CYS A 262 -6.81 15.70 -4.35
C CYS A 262 -5.90 16.51 -5.27
N ILE A 263 -6.48 17.11 -6.32
CA ILE A 263 -5.89 18.24 -7.02
C ILE A 263 -6.26 19.48 -6.22
N ALA A 264 -5.28 19.99 -5.46
CA ALA A 264 -5.51 21.05 -4.48
C ALA A 264 -5.50 22.46 -5.11
N ALA A 265 -4.76 22.65 -6.20
CA ALA A 265 -4.65 23.95 -6.86
C ALA A 265 -4.19 23.81 -8.31
N ASP A 266 -4.46 24.84 -9.10
CA ASP A 266 -3.78 25.10 -10.35
C ASP A 266 -2.54 25.98 -10.10
N ILE A 267 -1.45 25.74 -10.85
CA ILE A 267 -0.26 26.59 -10.85
C ILE A 267 -0.33 27.45 -12.10
N VAL A 268 -0.55 28.75 -11.89
CA VAL A 268 -0.77 29.72 -12.95
C VAL A 268 0.51 30.48 -13.23
N GLU A 269 0.82 30.71 -14.51
CA GLU A 269 2.03 31.38 -14.98
C GLU A 269 3.30 30.81 -14.33
N PRO A 270 3.53 29.47 -14.43
CA PRO A 270 4.67 28.85 -13.81
C PRO A 270 5.99 29.32 -14.45
N ASP A 271 6.99 29.62 -13.62
CA ASP A 271 8.38 29.77 -14.07
C ASP A 271 8.88 28.42 -14.65
N GLU A 272 9.77 28.48 -15.63
CA GLU A 272 10.35 27.27 -16.26
C GLU A 272 11.00 26.34 -15.22
N LYS A 273 11.55 26.89 -14.14
CA LYS A 273 12.14 26.15 -13.02
C LYS A 273 11.17 25.20 -12.32
N VAL A 274 9.87 25.47 -12.33
CA VAL A 274 8.87 24.57 -11.73
C VAL A 274 8.91 23.19 -12.39
N SER A 275 9.05 23.17 -13.73
CA SER A 275 9.22 21.91 -14.46
C SER A 275 10.55 21.23 -14.13
N ASP A 276 11.65 21.98 -14.07
CA ASP A 276 12.99 21.46 -13.83
C ASP A 276 13.11 20.84 -12.44
N TYR A 277 12.48 21.44 -11.42
CA TYR A 277 12.57 20.98 -10.04
C TYR A 277 11.56 19.88 -9.67
N PHE A 278 10.37 19.87 -10.26
CA PHE A 278 9.26 19.07 -9.69
C PHE A 278 8.60 18.09 -10.68
N ASP A 279 9.00 18.08 -11.95
CA ASP A 279 8.51 17.10 -12.90
C ASP A 279 9.17 15.71 -12.69
N TYR A 280 8.68 14.72 -13.37
CA TYR A 280 9.29 13.40 -13.39
C TYR A 280 10.67 13.44 -14.04
N VAL A 281 11.66 12.88 -13.36
CA VAL A 281 13.02 12.76 -13.82
C VAL A 281 13.37 11.31 -14.14
N SER A 282 14.01 11.10 -15.31
CA SER A 282 14.65 9.82 -15.63
C SER A 282 16.16 10.00 -15.53
N TYR A 283 16.78 9.28 -14.59
CA TYR A 283 18.22 9.33 -14.36
C TYR A 283 18.77 7.91 -14.17
N SER A 284 19.88 7.59 -14.82
CA SER A 284 20.55 6.27 -14.75
C SER A 284 19.60 5.06 -14.97
N GLY A 285 18.55 5.23 -15.80
CA GLY A 285 17.57 4.17 -16.08
C GLY A 285 16.46 4.03 -15.04
N PHE A 286 16.47 4.83 -13.99
CA PHE A 286 15.42 4.90 -12.97
C PHE A 286 14.56 6.14 -13.13
N ARG A 287 13.35 6.07 -12.60
CA ARG A 287 12.40 7.17 -12.59
C ARG A 287 12.25 7.72 -11.19
N PHE A 288 12.32 9.06 -11.09
CA PHE A 288 12.22 9.79 -9.84
C PHE A 288 11.19 10.91 -9.94
N GLN A 289 10.68 11.36 -8.81
CA GLN A 289 9.90 12.58 -8.69
C GLN A 289 10.20 13.27 -7.36
N PRO A 290 10.83 14.45 -7.39
CA PRO A 290 10.91 15.31 -6.23
C PRO A 290 9.53 15.77 -5.78
N LYS A 291 9.33 15.84 -4.46
CA LYS A 291 8.08 16.25 -3.82
C LYS A 291 8.38 17.28 -2.74
N MET A 292 7.36 18.02 -2.35
CA MET A 292 7.42 19.03 -1.29
C MET A 292 6.50 18.59 -0.16
N LYS A 293 7.00 18.49 1.06
CA LYS A 293 6.19 18.23 2.24
C LYS A 293 6.34 19.32 3.28
N LEU A 294 5.36 19.50 4.17
CA LEU A 294 5.51 20.40 5.31
C LEU A 294 6.69 19.95 6.19
N SER A 295 7.54 20.90 6.57
CA SER A 295 8.59 20.59 7.52
C SER A 295 7.99 20.15 8.87
N PRO A 296 8.68 19.29 9.66
CA PRO A 296 8.22 18.89 10.99
C PRO A 296 7.85 20.07 11.91
N VAL A 297 8.66 21.14 11.85
CA VAL A 297 8.40 22.38 12.60
C VAL A 297 7.08 23.04 12.19
N ASN A 298 6.78 23.07 10.90
CA ASN A 298 5.52 23.64 10.44
C ASN A 298 4.33 22.70 10.69
N GLN A 299 4.50 21.40 10.61
CA GLN A 299 3.45 20.45 11.00
C GLN A 299 3.07 20.64 12.47
N GLU A 300 4.05 20.79 13.36
CA GLU A 300 3.81 21.06 14.77
C GLU A 300 3.14 22.43 15.00
N LYS A 301 3.66 23.50 14.38
CA LYS A 301 3.12 24.85 14.48
C LYS A 301 1.69 24.95 13.98
N LEU A 302 1.38 24.33 12.86
CA LEU A 302 0.08 24.38 12.19
C LEU A 302 -0.88 23.27 12.66
N LYS A 303 -0.40 22.33 13.50
CA LYS A 303 -1.16 21.17 14.00
C LYS A 303 -1.74 20.31 12.86
N THR A 304 -0.96 20.13 11.79
CA THR A 304 -1.39 19.36 10.62
C THR A 304 -1.02 17.88 10.72
N LEU A 305 -1.68 17.08 9.94
CA LEU A 305 -1.24 15.74 9.54
C LEU A 305 0.00 15.85 8.64
N ASP A 306 0.59 14.71 8.31
CA ASP A 306 1.68 14.65 7.34
C ASP A 306 1.14 14.87 5.93
N VAL A 307 1.57 15.93 5.27
CA VAL A 307 1.07 16.36 3.96
C VAL A 307 2.21 16.55 2.99
N CYS A 308 2.05 16.02 1.79
CA CYS A 308 3.00 16.16 0.71
C CYS A 308 2.32 16.53 -0.60
N GLY A 309 2.88 17.51 -1.29
CA GLY A 309 2.46 17.87 -2.64
C GLY A 309 3.50 17.53 -3.68
N PHE A 310 3.00 17.34 -4.88
CA PHE A 310 3.81 17.17 -6.09
C PHE A 310 3.12 17.82 -7.28
N VAL A 311 3.93 18.24 -8.23
CA VAL A 311 3.45 18.91 -9.43
C VAL A 311 3.13 17.87 -10.49
N LEU A 312 1.93 17.97 -11.07
CA LEU A 312 1.55 17.24 -12.27
C LEU A 312 1.45 18.23 -13.42
N SER A 313 2.09 17.90 -14.53
CA SER A 313 1.97 18.66 -15.77
C SER A 313 1.12 17.91 -16.77
N PHE A 314 0.17 18.62 -17.40
CA PHE A 314 -0.74 18.08 -18.39
C PHE A 314 -0.57 18.82 -19.72
N THR A 315 -0.67 18.09 -20.83
CA THR A 315 -0.90 18.65 -22.15
C THR A 315 -2.35 18.35 -22.54
N GLY A 316 -2.93 19.08 -23.47
CA GLY A 316 -4.32 18.81 -23.90
C GLY A 316 -4.58 17.39 -24.44
N GLU A 317 -3.53 16.64 -24.73
CA GLU A 317 -3.60 15.24 -25.15
C GLU A 317 -3.60 14.23 -23.96
N ASP A 318 -3.31 14.68 -22.73
CA ASP A 318 -3.20 13.78 -21.56
C ASP A 318 -4.56 13.21 -21.12
N ASP A 319 -5.65 13.95 -21.32
CA ASP A 319 -7.01 13.46 -21.01
C ASP A 319 -7.42 12.31 -21.95
N ASP A 320 -7.07 12.42 -23.22
CA ASP A 320 -7.31 11.37 -24.22
C ASP A 320 -6.47 10.12 -23.92
N LEU A 321 -5.25 10.33 -23.52
CA LEU A 321 -4.35 9.26 -23.14
C LEU A 321 -4.77 8.57 -21.82
N ALA A 322 -5.23 9.33 -20.83
CA ALA A 322 -5.77 8.80 -19.58
C ALA A 322 -7.01 7.92 -19.85
N LEU A 323 -7.93 8.38 -20.70
CA LEU A 323 -9.09 7.61 -21.11
C LEU A 323 -8.70 6.33 -21.88
N ALA A 324 -7.70 6.41 -22.77
CA ALA A 324 -7.19 5.27 -23.51
C ALA A 324 -6.51 4.25 -22.57
N TYR A 325 -5.75 4.72 -21.57
CA TYR A 325 -5.12 3.85 -20.56
C TYR A 325 -6.15 3.18 -19.65
N GLU A 326 -7.18 3.90 -19.22
CA GLU A 326 -8.30 3.33 -18.46
C GLU A 326 -9.01 2.24 -19.26
N THR A 327 -9.27 2.49 -20.54
CA THR A 327 -9.88 1.52 -21.46
C THR A 327 -8.99 0.29 -21.63
N TYR A 328 -7.69 0.47 -21.82
CA TYR A 328 -6.72 -0.63 -21.82
C TYR A 328 -6.78 -1.46 -20.54
N ARG A 329 -6.86 -0.80 -19.37
CA ARG A 329 -6.98 -1.45 -18.07
C ARG A 329 -8.26 -2.28 -17.97
N PHE A 330 -9.40 -1.77 -18.46
CA PHE A 330 -10.66 -2.53 -18.50
C PHE A 330 -10.57 -3.75 -19.43
N LEU A 331 -9.95 -3.61 -20.58
CA LEU A 331 -9.71 -4.75 -21.50
C LEU A 331 -8.81 -5.79 -20.83
N LYS A 332 -7.69 -5.37 -20.25
CA LYS A 332 -6.73 -6.26 -19.59
C LYS A 332 -7.33 -6.99 -18.38
N THR A 333 -8.20 -6.33 -17.62
CA THR A 333 -8.86 -6.90 -16.43
C THR A 333 -10.21 -7.54 -16.75
N ARG A 334 -10.58 -7.66 -18.06
CA ARG A 334 -11.85 -8.22 -18.52
C ARG A 334 -13.10 -7.57 -17.94
N ARG A 335 -13.02 -6.32 -17.53
CA ARG A 335 -14.16 -5.52 -17.04
C ARG A 335 -15.01 -4.97 -18.20
N LEU A 336 -15.46 -5.87 -19.08
CA LEU A 336 -16.12 -5.53 -20.35
C LEU A 336 -17.43 -4.74 -20.16
N LYS A 337 -18.11 -4.91 -19.02
CA LYS A 337 -19.34 -4.14 -18.70
C LYS A 337 -19.12 -2.62 -18.58
N LYS A 338 -17.88 -2.18 -18.33
CA LYS A 338 -17.50 -0.76 -18.26
C LYS A 338 -17.08 -0.18 -19.63
N LEU A 339 -17.03 -1.01 -20.67
CA LEU A 339 -16.68 -0.60 -22.04
C LEU A 339 -17.95 -0.24 -22.82
N ASN A 340 -17.89 0.90 -23.50
CA ASN A 340 -18.86 1.27 -24.53
C ASN A 340 -18.15 1.53 -25.86
N SER A 341 -18.91 1.65 -26.95
CA SER A 341 -18.37 1.84 -28.30
C SER A 341 -17.49 3.08 -28.41
N ARG A 342 -17.85 4.18 -27.72
CA ARG A 342 -17.08 5.44 -27.71
C ARG A 342 -15.71 5.27 -27.08
N ARG A 343 -15.62 4.58 -25.92
CA ARG A 343 -14.35 4.28 -25.24
C ARG A 343 -13.46 3.36 -26.07
N LEU A 344 -14.05 2.38 -26.75
CA LEU A 344 -13.31 1.46 -27.58
C LEU A 344 -12.74 2.13 -28.84
N LEU A 345 -13.53 2.95 -29.51
CA LEU A 345 -13.06 3.77 -30.64
C LEU A 345 -11.96 4.74 -30.22
N HIS A 346 -12.14 5.41 -29.10
CA HIS A 346 -11.13 6.29 -28.53
C HIS A 346 -9.83 5.54 -28.21
N PHE A 347 -9.93 4.37 -27.60
CA PHE A 347 -8.76 3.52 -27.35
C PHE A 347 -8.03 3.11 -28.63
N LEU A 348 -8.75 2.69 -29.68
CA LEU A 348 -8.17 2.32 -30.96
C LEU A 348 -7.46 3.49 -31.64
N ALA A 349 -7.99 4.70 -31.50
CA ALA A 349 -7.35 5.92 -32.04
C ALA A 349 -6.01 6.25 -31.33
N HIS A 350 -5.91 6.00 -30.01
CA HIS A 350 -4.77 6.40 -29.18
C HIS A 350 -3.87 5.25 -28.70
N VAL A 351 -4.14 4.00 -29.09
CA VAL A 351 -3.37 2.83 -28.67
C VAL A 351 -1.88 2.92 -29.03
N HIS A 352 -1.57 3.53 -30.18
CA HIS A 352 -0.19 3.75 -30.60
C HIS A 352 0.54 4.72 -29.68
N GLU A 353 -0.13 5.72 -29.12
CA GLU A 353 0.42 6.67 -28.15
C GLU A 353 0.71 5.99 -26.80
N LEU A 354 -0.17 5.06 -26.35
CA LEU A 354 0.07 4.26 -25.16
C LEU A 354 1.34 3.40 -25.30
N ALA A 355 1.62 2.88 -26.50
CA ALA A 355 2.86 2.13 -26.76
C ALA A 355 4.11 3.03 -26.64
N TRP A 356 4.03 4.27 -27.12
CA TRP A 356 5.09 5.25 -27.04
C TRP A 356 5.30 5.81 -25.61
N HIS A 357 4.22 5.97 -24.82
CA HIS A 357 4.32 6.46 -23.43
C HIS A 357 4.98 5.47 -22.45
N LYS A 358 5.15 4.22 -22.84
CA LYS A 358 5.98 3.26 -22.09
C LYS A 358 7.48 3.54 -22.17
N ILE A 359 7.91 4.46 -23.08
CA ILE A 359 9.28 4.87 -23.23
C ILE A 359 9.46 6.19 -22.45
N PRO A 360 10.16 6.21 -21.29
CA PRO A 360 10.26 7.39 -20.41
C PRO A 360 10.82 8.65 -21.10
N TYR A 361 11.68 8.44 -22.10
CA TYR A 361 12.35 9.53 -22.85
C TYR A 361 11.42 10.29 -23.80
N SER A 362 10.29 9.71 -24.21
CA SER A 362 9.41 10.33 -25.21
C SER A 362 8.53 11.46 -24.65
N ARG A 363 8.24 11.45 -23.34
CA ARG A 363 7.38 12.49 -22.70
C ARG A 363 8.07 13.84 -22.68
N ALA A 364 9.32 13.90 -22.24
CA ALA A 364 10.12 15.13 -22.19
C ALA A 364 10.38 15.72 -23.59
N LEU A 365 10.56 14.87 -24.63
CA LEU A 365 10.76 15.31 -26.02
C LEU A 365 9.47 15.78 -26.69
N LYS A 366 8.32 15.17 -26.40
CA LYS A 366 7.02 15.55 -26.98
C LYS A 366 6.45 16.83 -26.38
N SER A 367 6.82 17.19 -25.16
CA SER A 367 6.30 18.38 -24.47
C SER A 367 7.04 19.68 -24.83
N LYS A 368 8.19 19.62 -25.50
CA LYS A 368 8.87 20.83 -25.99
C LYS A 368 8.00 21.54 -27.03
N GLY A 369 7.52 22.75 -26.68
CA GLY A 369 6.74 23.61 -27.56
C GLY A 369 5.21 23.46 -27.43
N LYS A 370 4.67 22.60 -26.54
CA LYS A 370 3.24 22.52 -26.26
C LYS A 370 2.86 23.32 -25.01
N GLN A 371 1.68 23.94 -25.05
CA GLN A 371 1.14 24.61 -23.87
C GLN A 371 0.86 23.56 -22.79
N ARG A 372 1.46 23.73 -21.61
CA ARG A 372 1.31 22.83 -20.45
C ARG A 372 0.51 23.53 -19.37
N THR A 373 -0.39 22.80 -18.75
CA THR A 373 -1.04 23.21 -17.50
C THR A 373 -0.38 22.46 -16.35
N PHE A 374 -0.20 23.13 -15.22
CA PHE A 374 0.43 22.57 -14.04
C PHE A 374 -0.55 22.54 -12.88
N LYS A 375 -0.63 21.42 -12.20
CA LYS A 375 -1.52 21.23 -11.06
C LYS A 375 -0.75 20.79 -9.85
N LEU A 376 -1.09 21.32 -8.69
CA LEU A 376 -0.62 20.86 -7.40
C LEU A 376 -1.51 19.72 -6.93
N CYS A 377 -0.98 18.51 -6.96
CA CYS A 377 -1.61 17.34 -6.36
C CYS A 377 -1.10 17.17 -4.93
N VAL A 378 -2.00 16.86 -4.00
CA VAL A 378 -1.68 16.72 -2.58
C VAL A 378 -2.13 15.37 -2.09
N ASN A 379 -1.23 14.70 -1.35
CA ASN A 379 -1.54 13.50 -0.59
C ASN A 379 -1.36 13.81 0.89
N THR A 380 -2.31 13.42 1.72
CA THR A 380 -2.22 13.54 3.17
C THR A 380 -2.41 12.22 3.88
N GLU A 381 -1.73 12.08 5.00
CA GLU A 381 -2.02 11.07 6.01
C GLU A 381 -3.48 11.19 6.47
N GLN A 382 -4.09 10.08 6.87
CA GLN A 382 -5.33 10.10 7.65
C GLN A 382 -5.03 10.03 9.15
N ALA A 383 -5.81 10.75 9.93
CA ALA A 383 -5.80 10.61 11.38
C ALA A 383 -6.20 9.17 11.77
N PRO A 384 -5.45 8.51 12.68
CA PRO A 384 -5.76 7.15 13.12
C PRO A 384 -6.98 7.15 14.05
N LEU A 385 -8.18 7.08 13.47
CA LEU A 385 -9.45 7.10 14.19
C LEU A 385 -9.98 5.68 14.40
N SER A 386 -10.46 5.39 15.61
CA SER A 386 -11.08 4.10 15.92
C SER A 386 -12.38 3.82 15.14
N ASP A 387 -13.02 4.89 14.66
CA ASP A 387 -14.26 4.84 13.90
C ASP A 387 -14.04 4.54 12.41
N GLY A 388 -12.86 4.82 11.87
CA GLY A 388 -12.43 4.28 10.58
C GLY A 388 -12.17 2.79 10.77
N ARG A 389 -13.00 1.91 10.18
CA ARG A 389 -12.91 0.50 10.51
C ARG A 389 -13.44 -0.45 9.45
N ILE A 390 -13.03 -1.68 9.56
CA ILE A 390 -13.51 -2.82 8.79
C ILE A 390 -14.36 -3.68 9.74
N GLU A 391 -15.56 -4.03 9.29
CA GLU A 391 -16.50 -4.92 9.97
C GLU A 391 -16.89 -6.08 9.03
N LEU A 392 -17.58 -7.07 9.54
CA LEU A 392 -18.25 -8.09 8.73
C LEU A 392 -19.66 -7.63 8.37
N SER A 393 -20.04 -7.82 7.11
CA SER A 393 -21.41 -7.58 6.64
C SER A 393 -22.27 -8.85 6.76
N GLU A 394 -23.57 -8.70 6.60
CA GLU A 394 -24.49 -9.83 6.54
C GLU A 394 -24.33 -10.68 5.27
N GLN A 395 -23.77 -10.08 4.21
CA GLN A 395 -23.57 -10.78 2.94
C GLN A 395 -22.38 -11.73 3.02
N VAL A 396 -22.51 -12.88 2.39
CA VAL A 396 -21.45 -13.88 2.26
C VAL A 396 -20.91 -13.93 0.84
N ASP A 397 -19.67 -14.38 0.71
CA ASP A 397 -19.02 -14.62 -0.57
C ASP A 397 -19.22 -16.06 -1.08
N ALA A 398 -18.59 -16.41 -2.21
CA ALA A 398 -18.67 -17.73 -2.80
C ALA A 398 -18.02 -18.84 -1.94
N LEU A 399 -17.26 -18.50 -0.91
CA LEU A 399 -16.68 -19.43 0.05
C LEU A 399 -17.53 -19.55 1.33
N GLY A 400 -18.67 -18.86 1.39
CA GLY A 400 -19.54 -18.83 2.57
C GLY A 400 -19.03 -17.94 3.69
N LEU A 401 -18.04 -17.08 3.44
CA LEU A 401 -17.49 -16.18 4.42
C LEU A 401 -18.17 -14.81 4.33
N HIS A 402 -18.47 -14.19 5.47
CA HIS A 402 -18.99 -12.83 5.51
C HIS A 402 -18.09 -11.85 4.78
N ARG A 403 -18.67 -10.98 3.96
CA ARG A 403 -17.96 -9.95 3.22
C ARG A 403 -17.50 -8.84 4.15
N PRO A 404 -16.41 -8.11 3.81
CA PRO A 404 -16.03 -6.94 4.59
C PRO A 404 -17.02 -5.80 4.35
N ARG A 405 -17.31 -5.03 5.40
CA ARG A 405 -17.89 -3.69 5.35
C ARG A 405 -16.82 -2.69 5.75
N VAL A 406 -16.47 -1.77 4.85
CA VAL A 406 -15.50 -0.71 5.12
C VAL A 406 -16.25 0.57 5.49
N ILE A 407 -15.92 1.12 6.66
CA ILE A 407 -16.38 2.42 7.13
C ILE A 407 -15.21 3.37 7.01
N TRP A 408 -15.17 4.12 5.91
CA TRP A 408 -14.12 5.08 5.63
C TRP A 408 -14.61 6.50 5.91
N LYS A 409 -13.81 7.26 6.66
CA LYS A 409 -14.17 8.61 7.07
C LYS A 409 -13.01 9.56 6.78
N ILE A 410 -13.34 10.73 6.25
CA ILE A 410 -12.45 11.89 6.19
C ILE A 410 -12.94 12.89 7.23
N THR A 411 -12.03 13.53 7.94
CA THR A 411 -12.34 14.48 9.01
C THR A 411 -11.93 15.91 8.65
N GLU A 412 -12.32 16.86 9.48
CA GLU A 412 -11.85 18.24 9.36
C GLU A 412 -10.32 18.35 9.45
N GLN A 413 -9.64 17.40 10.10
CA GLN A 413 -8.19 17.42 10.26
C GLN A 413 -7.45 17.20 8.93
N GLU A 414 -7.94 16.32 8.05
CA GLU A 414 -7.41 16.15 6.70
C GLU A 414 -7.62 17.41 5.86
N VAL A 415 -8.83 17.98 5.88
CA VAL A 415 -9.19 19.22 5.15
C VAL A 415 -8.34 20.40 5.65
N HIS A 416 -8.24 20.58 6.97
CA HIS A 416 -7.38 21.59 7.60
C HIS A 416 -5.93 21.44 7.13
N SER A 417 -5.40 20.22 7.14
CA SER A 417 -4.03 19.95 6.76
C SER A 417 -3.74 20.30 5.31
N ILE A 418 -4.65 19.95 4.39
CA ILE A 418 -4.55 20.30 2.97
C ILE A 418 -4.59 21.81 2.80
N GLY A 419 -5.51 22.51 3.46
CA GLY A 419 -5.63 23.98 3.38
C GLY A 419 -4.36 24.67 3.87
N ARG A 420 -3.82 24.31 5.05
CA ARG A 420 -2.56 24.87 5.57
C ARG A 420 -1.36 24.57 4.67
N TYR A 421 -1.36 23.42 4.03
CA TYR A 421 -0.33 23.07 3.06
C TYR A 421 -0.40 23.99 1.83
N VAL A 422 -1.60 24.20 1.25
CA VAL A 422 -1.80 25.08 0.10
C VAL A 422 -1.38 26.52 0.42
N ASP A 423 -1.80 27.07 1.57
CA ASP A 423 -1.38 28.41 2.04
C ASP A 423 0.15 28.53 2.14
N THR A 424 0.82 27.45 2.58
CA THR A 424 2.28 27.43 2.72
C THR A 424 2.98 27.39 1.36
N ILE A 425 2.49 26.56 0.43
CA ILE A 425 3.02 26.48 -0.95
C ILE A 425 2.83 27.81 -1.67
N ASP A 426 1.64 28.44 -1.56
CA ASP A 426 1.37 29.73 -2.22
C ASP A 426 2.39 30.79 -1.79
N ARG A 427 2.63 30.92 -0.50
CA ARG A 427 3.64 31.85 0.03
C ARG A 427 5.05 31.55 -0.49
N VAL A 428 5.48 30.26 -0.52
CA VAL A 428 6.80 29.87 -1.01
C VAL A 428 6.92 30.15 -2.49
N PHE A 429 5.92 29.81 -3.29
CA PHE A 429 5.91 30.04 -4.73
C PHE A 429 5.96 31.53 -5.06
N ALA A 430 5.17 32.35 -4.37
CA ALA A 430 5.19 33.81 -4.52
C ALA A 430 6.58 34.40 -4.20
N ASN A 431 7.21 34.01 -3.08
CA ASN A 431 8.52 34.48 -2.68
C ASN A 431 9.62 34.07 -3.67
N LYS A 432 9.53 32.86 -4.23
CA LYS A 432 10.48 32.34 -5.22
C LYS A 432 10.18 32.78 -6.65
N LYS A 433 9.06 33.45 -6.88
CA LYS A 433 8.56 33.81 -8.22
C LYS A 433 8.40 32.60 -9.13
N TRP A 434 7.89 31.50 -8.60
CA TRP A 434 7.65 30.27 -9.34
C TRP A 434 6.26 30.17 -9.98
N GLY A 435 5.49 31.24 -9.96
CA GLY A 435 4.11 31.32 -10.39
C GLY A 435 3.18 31.57 -9.22
N SER A 436 1.87 31.59 -9.48
CA SER A 436 0.84 31.74 -8.45
C SER A 436 0.05 30.45 -8.26
N ILE A 437 -0.31 30.17 -7.01
CA ILE A 437 -1.14 29.02 -6.64
C ILE A 437 -2.58 29.49 -6.61
N GLN A 438 -3.42 28.92 -7.47
CA GLN A 438 -4.86 29.17 -7.49
C GLN A 438 -5.56 27.97 -6.85
N PRO A 439 -5.99 28.07 -5.56
CA PRO A 439 -6.62 26.96 -4.86
C PRO A 439 -7.89 26.49 -5.57
N ASN A 440 -8.14 25.19 -5.54
CA ASN A 440 -9.38 24.63 -6.04
C ASN A 440 -10.54 25.09 -5.14
N PRO A 441 -11.52 25.85 -5.69
CA PRO A 441 -12.61 26.40 -4.89
C PRO A 441 -13.44 25.33 -4.17
N ASP A 442 -13.53 24.13 -4.71
CA ASP A 442 -14.26 23.02 -4.10
C ASP A 442 -13.61 22.47 -2.80
N LEU A 443 -12.34 22.83 -2.52
CA LEU A 443 -11.65 22.49 -1.28
C LEU A 443 -11.77 23.57 -0.19
N LEU A 444 -12.22 24.77 -0.57
CA LEU A 444 -12.30 25.94 0.31
C LEU A 444 -13.70 26.14 0.91
N VAL A 445 -14.66 25.31 0.52
CA VAL A 445 -16.04 25.44 1.01
C VAL A 445 -16.10 25.03 2.47
N ALA A 446 -16.17 26.01 3.36
CA ALA A 446 -16.56 25.83 4.76
C ALA A 446 -18.06 25.52 4.82
N SER A 447 -18.44 24.31 4.45
CA SER A 447 -19.79 23.78 4.60
C SER A 447 -19.71 22.48 5.40
N ASP A 448 -20.80 22.13 6.09
CA ASP A 448 -20.95 20.84 6.78
C ASP A 448 -20.78 19.63 5.85
N GLU A 449 -20.66 19.86 4.55
CA GLU A 449 -20.37 18.85 3.54
C GLU A 449 -18.87 18.83 3.22
N MET A 450 -18.22 17.71 3.52
CA MET A 450 -16.83 17.45 3.14
C MET A 450 -16.63 17.57 1.62
N PRO A 451 -15.51 18.19 1.16
CA PRO A 451 -15.25 18.37 -0.27
C PRO A 451 -15.40 17.07 -1.06
N ALA A 452 -16.20 17.10 -2.12
CA ALA A 452 -16.55 15.92 -2.91
C ALA A 452 -15.35 15.30 -3.65
N LYS A 453 -14.28 16.08 -3.87
CA LYS A 453 -13.09 15.69 -4.66
C LYS A 453 -11.95 15.10 -3.86
N LEU A 454 -12.14 14.78 -2.57
CA LEU A 454 -11.16 14.03 -1.79
C LEU A 454 -11.35 12.53 -2.07
N GLU A 455 -10.31 11.87 -2.55
CA GLU A 455 -10.36 10.46 -2.97
C GLU A 455 -9.34 9.61 -2.21
N ASP A 456 -9.66 8.31 -2.06
CA ASP A 456 -8.70 7.28 -1.66
C ASP A 456 -7.72 6.96 -2.78
N ILE A 457 -6.51 6.51 -2.44
CA ILE A 457 -5.49 6.12 -3.41
C ILE A 457 -4.99 4.68 -3.25
N PHE A 458 -5.83 3.83 -2.67
CA PHE A 458 -5.60 2.39 -2.53
C PHE A 458 -4.42 2.03 -1.62
N HIS A 459 -4.13 2.85 -0.63
CA HIS A 459 -3.09 2.65 0.36
C HIS A 459 -3.70 2.15 1.68
N HIS A 460 -4.25 0.94 1.65
CA HIS A 460 -4.94 0.31 2.79
C HIS A 460 -4.01 0.08 3.96
N MET A 461 -4.25 0.70 5.11
CA MET A 461 -3.44 0.61 6.32
C MET A 461 -4.32 0.50 7.57
N GLY A 462 -3.75 0.07 8.69
CA GLY A 462 -4.52 -0.12 9.91
C GLY A 462 -5.46 -1.35 9.86
N GLY A 463 -6.26 -1.51 10.91
CA GLY A 463 -7.11 -2.69 11.10
C GLY A 463 -6.51 -3.76 12.02
N THR A 464 -5.19 -3.83 12.12
CA THR A 464 -4.48 -4.68 13.10
C THR A 464 -3.26 -3.94 13.65
N ARG A 465 -3.44 -2.65 13.98
CA ARG A 465 -2.35 -1.76 14.41
C ARG A 465 -1.46 -2.36 15.49
N MET A 466 -0.17 -2.06 15.46
CA MET A 466 0.75 -2.44 16.51
C MET A 466 0.63 -1.51 17.73
N GLY A 467 0.96 -2.07 18.90
CA GLY A 467 0.99 -1.36 20.18
C GLY A 467 1.96 -2.02 21.14
N HIS A 468 2.22 -1.39 22.29
CA HIS A 468 3.06 -1.99 23.34
C HIS A 468 2.34 -3.10 24.11
N ASN A 469 1.03 -3.10 24.09
CA ASN A 469 0.19 -4.07 24.80
C ASN A 469 -1.17 -4.26 24.08
N GLU A 470 -1.93 -5.26 24.50
CA GLU A 470 -3.21 -5.64 23.90
C GLU A 470 -4.34 -4.61 24.01
N SER A 471 -4.19 -3.58 24.85
CA SER A 471 -5.16 -2.48 24.92
C SER A 471 -4.86 -1.36 23.92
N GLU A 472 -3.66 -1.33 23.35
CA GLU A 472 -3.22 -0.35 22.37
C GLU A 472 -3.22 -0.88 20.95
N GLY A 473 -3.02 -2.20 20.77
CA GLY A 473 -2.88 -2.80 19.46
C GLY A 473 -3.34 -4.24 19.37
N VAL A 474 -3.35 -4.75 18.15
CA VAL A 474 -3.64 -6.16 17.85
C VAL A 474 -2.35 -6.99 17.82
N VAL A 475 -1.23 -6.35 17.43
CA VAL A 475 0.08 -6.99 17.39
C VAL A 475 1.10 -6.19 18.22
N ASP A 476 2.10 -6.90 18.72
CA ASP A 476 3.24 -6.31 19.41
C ASP A 476 4.24 -5.65 18.41
N PRO A 477 5.32 -4.98 18.90
CA PRO A 477 6.34 -4.41 18.03
C PRO A 477 7.07 -5.42 17.13
N ASP A 478 7.07 -6.69 17.46
CA ASP A 478 7.64 -7.78 16.65
C ASP A 478 6.60 -8.43 15.73
N LEU A 479 5.43 -7.79 15.58
CA LEU A 479 4.32 -8.18 14.70
C LEU A 479 3.58 -9.44 15.14
N LYS A 480 3.83 -9.93 16.36
CA LYS A 480 3.12 -11.09 16.90
C LYS A 480 1.74 -10.69 17.40
N ILE A 481 0.72 -11.46 17.06
CA ILE A 481 -0.65 -11.24 17.51
C ILE A 481 -0.74 -11.47 19.02
N PHE A 482 -1.22 -10.45 19.77
CA PHE A 482 -1.47 -10.59 21.21
C PHE A 482 -2.42 -11.74 21.51
N GLY A 483 -2.15 -12.47 22.58
CA GLY A 483 -2.89 -13.66 22.97
C GLY A 483 -2.50 -14.93 22.21
N THR A 484 -1.49 -14.88 21.33
CA THR A 484 -0.96 -16.05 20.62
C THR A 484 0.54 -16.20 20.80
N LYS A 485 1.04 -17.43 20.63
CA LYS A 485 2.49 -17.72 20.69
C LYS A 485 3.14 -17.84 19.32
N ASN A 486 2.36 -18.17 18.27
CA ASN A 486 2.88 -18.54 16.95
C ASN A 486 2.24 -17.83 15.76
N ALA A 487 1.45 -16.79 15.99
CA ALA A 487 0.75 -16.06 14.94
C ALA A 487 1.27 -14.61 14.80
N TYR A 488 1.52 -14.19 13.57
CA TYR A 488 2.08 -12.88 13.22
C TYR A 488 1.27 -12.23 12.10
N VAL A 489 1.33 -10.89 12.02
CA VAL A 489 0.79 -10.11 10.90
C VAL A 489 1.90 -9.31 10.25
N CYS A 490 2.12 -9.49 8.95
CA CYS A 490 3.07 -8.70 8.18
C CYS A 490 2.38 -8.03 6.99
N SER A 491 1.90 -6.83 7.22
CA SER A 491 1.10 -6.02 6.27
C SER A 491 1.07 -4.58 6.73
N SER A 492 0.67 -3.67 5.86
CA SER A 492 0.32 -2.29 6.23
C SER A 492 -0.83 -2.19 7.26
N SER A 493 -1.57 -3.28 7.49
CA SER A 493 -2.59 -3.31 8.54
C SER A 493 -2.04 -3.04 9.95
N VAL A 494 -0.74 -3.28 10.17
CA VAL A 494 -0.09 -3.07 11.48
C VAL A 494 0.33 -1.63 11.74
N PHE A 495 0.24 -0.73 10.76
CA PHE A 495 0.68 0.66 10.91
C PHE A 495 -0.18 1.39 11.94
N PRO A 496 0.42 1.97 13.01
CA PRO A 496 -0.32 2.80 13.96
C PRO A 496 -0.74 4.13 13.35
N CYS A 497 0.14 4.72 12.53
CA CYS A 497 -0.11 5.91 11.73
C CYS A 497 0.67 5.82 10.41
N ALA A 498 0.13 6.44 9.38
CA ALA A 498 0.49 6.18 8.00
C ALA A 498 1.63 7.07 7.48
N GLY A 499 1.70 8.36 7.91
CA GLY A 499 2.40 9.37 7.13
C GLY A 499 1.78 9.50 5.72
N PHE A 500 2.43 10.22 4.80
CA PHE A 500 1.97 10.32 3.40
C PHE A 500 2.66 9.31 2.46
N ALA A 501 3.67 8.58 2.95
CA ALA A 501 4.50 7.71 2.12
C ALA A 501 3.77 6.43 1.69
N ASN A 502 3.99 6.00 0.44
CA ASN A 502 3.43 4.75 -0.06
C ASN A 502 3.81 3.57 0.84
N PRO A 503 2.88 2.72 1.31
CA PRO A 503 3.14 1.77 2.39
C PRO A 503 4.03 0.58 2.02
N THR A 504 4.14 0.24 0.72
CA THR A 504 4.74 -1.03 0.28
C THR A 504 6.20 -1.19 0.71
N HIS A 505 7.02 -0.15 0.60
CA HIS A 505 8.43 -0.19 1.00
C HIS A 505 8.58 -0.52 2.49
N THR A 506 7.81 0.15 3.32
CA THR A 506 7.78 -0.10 4.77
C THR A 506 7.29 -1.50 5.11
N VAL A 507 6.29 -2.00 4.37
CA VAL A 507 5.80 -3.39 4.55
C VAL A 507 6.89 -4.40 4.21
N ILE A 508 7.69 -4.17 3.16
CA ILE A 508 8.82 -5.03 2.80
C ILE A 508 9.92 -4.96 3.87
N ALA A 509 10.22 -3.76 4.38
CA ALA A 509 11.17 -3.60 5.48
C ALA A 509 10.71 -4.35 6.75
N LEU A 510 9.43 -4.28 7.09
CA LEU A 510 8.84 -5.06 8.20
C LEU A 510 8.90 -6.57 7.96
N ALA A 511 8.70 -7.04 6.71
CA ALA A 511 8.80 -8.44 6.36
C ALA A 511 10.23 -8.98 6.59
N LEU A 512 11.23 -8.20 6.21
CA LEU A 512 12.65 -8.54 6.41
C LEU A 512 13.05 -8.48 7.90
N ARG A 513 12.52 -7.49 8.67
CA ARG A 513 12.70 -7.42 10.12
C ARG A 513 12.07 -8.64 10.80
N LEU A 514 10.87 -9.02 10.39
CA LEU A 514 10.19 -10.21 10.91
C LEU A 514 10.98 -11.48 10.58
N ALA A 515 11.53 -11.63 9.37
CA ALA A 515 12.35 -12.77 9.01
C ALA A 515 13.60 -12.89 9.92
N ASP A 516 14.27 -11.78 10.23
CA ASP A 516 15.40 -11.75 11.17
C ASP A 516 14.94 -12.14 12.59
N HIS A 517 13.79 -11.62 13.07
CA HIS A 517 13.21 -11.95 14.36
C HIS A 517 12.89 -13.46 14.47
N LEU A 518 12.17 -14.02 13.50
CA LEU A 518 11.78 -15.44 13.50
C LEU A 518 13.00 -16.36 13.46
N ALA A 519 14.03 -16.03 12.67
CA ALA A 519 15.25 -16.80 12.60
C ALA A 519 16.00 -16.79 13.95
N SER A 520 16.11 -15.64 14.61
CA SER A 520 16.80 -15.51 15.89
C SER A 520 16.08 -16.22 17.04
N THR A 521 14.75 -16.25 17.02
CA THR A 521 13.93 -16.89 18.05
C THR A 521 13.95 -18.41 17.89
N SER A 522 13.87 -18.92 16.66
CA SER A 522 13.91 -20.37 16.39
C SER A 522 15.26 -21.01 16.73
N LEU A 523 16.37 -20.27 16.59
CA LEU A 523 17.70 -20.73 16.99
C LEU A 523 17.89 -20.85 18.51
N ARG A 524 17.04 -20.19 19.32
CA ARG A 524 17.10 -20.27 20.80
C ARG A 524 16.27 -21.40 21.39
N THR A 525 15.38 -21.99 20.62
CA THR A 525 14.45 -23.05 21.05
C THR A 525 14.83 -24.46 20.55
N GLY A 526 15.89 -24.59 19.76
CA GLY A 526 16.51 -25.84 19.31
C GLY A 526 17.80 -26.13 20.05
#